data_81e4af485b6818cf40b1c4815621a687
#
_entry.id   81e4af485b6818cf40b1c4815621a687
#
_cell.length_a   1.000
_cell.length_b   1.000
_cell.length_c   1.000
_cell.angle_alpha   90.00
_cell.angle_beta   90.00
_cell.angle_gamma   90.00
#
_symmetry.space_group_name_H-M   'P 1'
#
loop_
_entity.id
_entity.type
_entity.pdbx_description
1 polymer ?
#
loop_
_entity_poly.entity_id
_entity_poly.type
_entity_poly.pdbx_seq_one_letter_code
_entity_poly.pdbx_strand_id
1 'polypeptide(L)'
;MSTPSEALRPPVPVHPPVLVPPKQSLYWSVRRELWENRSIYIAPLSVAAVILFGFVMSTIGLPHRRRATLLLDPAQQRLRIEQPYIFAAGMLVITAFLVGFFYCLDAFHGERRDRSILFWKSLPVSDRTTVLSKIAIPLVVLPAIVFAIVVALQVDMLLLSNAILLSNGLPTATPGQLPLVQFWFTFLYALVAMALWHAPIYGWLLLVSAWAKRAMFLWSVLPFLVICIFEWVTFRTIHFATFIRYRTAGWVTQAFVPHVKGTAPMDPLTSIDLEKYLRTPGLWLGILVAVGFLAAAVQLRRYREPI
;
A
#
# COMPACT_ATOMS: atom_id res chain seq x y z
N MET A 1 20.19 -28.24 -67.34
CA MET A 1 20.21 -28.32 -65.84
C MET A 1 19.03 -27.49 -65.36
N SER A 2 17.92 -28.14 -65.04
CA SER A 2 16.65 -27.54 -64.61
C SER A 2 16.70 -27.43 -63.07
N THR A 3 16.49 -26.20 -62.58
CA THR A 3 16.32 -25.90 -61.16
C THR A 3 15.13 -26.62 -60.58
N PRO A 4 15.23 -27.18 -59.33
CA PRO A 4 14.10 -27.87 -58.72
C PRO A 4 13.03 -26.83 -58.33
N SER A 5 11.80 -27.14 -58.72
CA SER A 5 10.56 -26.46 -58.34
C SER A 5 10.47 -26.32 -56.83
N GLU A 6 10.47 -25.07 -56.32
CA GLU A 6 10.14 -24.75 -54.96
C GLU A 6 8.69 -25.13 -54.65
N ALA A 7 8.51 -26.31 -54.08
CA ALA A 7 7.19 -26.81 -53.71
C ALA A 7 6.52 -25.77 -52.78
N LEU A 8 5.42 -25.18 -53.30
CA LEU A 8 4.52 -24.31 -52.54
C LEU A 8 4.16 -24.95 -51.20
N ARG A 9 4.76 -24.49 -50.13
CA ARG A 9 4.32 -24.85 -48.78
C ARG A 9 2.85 -24.42 -48.63
N PRO A 10 1.97 -25.31 -48.16
CA PRO A 10 0.59 -24.93 -47.91
C PRO A 10 0.57 -23.73 -46.92
N PRO A 11 -0.33 -22.75 -47.11
CA PRO A 11 -0.45 -21.62 -46.24
C PRO A 11 -0.70 -22.11 -44.80
N VAL A 12 0.14 -21.69 -43.89
CA VAL A 12 -0.01 -21.96 -42.44
C VAL A 12 -1.39 -21.43 -42.04
N PRO A 13 -2.28 -22.24 -41.45
CA PRO A 13 -3.59 -21.77 -41.03
C PRO A 13 -3.41 -20.64 -40.03
N VAL A 14 -3.77 -19.42 -40.41
CA VAL A 14 -3.78 -18.24 -39.54
C VAL A 14 -4.99 -18.45 -38.60
N HIS A 15 -4.70 -18.99 -37.43
CA HIS A 15 -5.71 -19.03 -36.37
C HIS A 15 -6.09 -17.60 -35.99
N PRO A 16 -7.39 -17.24 -35.95
CA PRO A 16 -7.80 -15.93 -35.51
C PRO A 16 -7.24 -15.68 -34.09
N PRO A 17 -6.78 -14.46 -33.79
CA PRO A 17 -6.21 -14.16 -32.48
C PRO A 17 -7.25 -14.47 -31.41
N VAL A 18 -6.90 -15.34 -30.47
CA VAL A 18 -7.75 -15.68 -29.33
C VAL A 18 -7.90 -14.40 -28.49
N LEU A 19 -9.08 -13.77 -28.59
CA LEU A 19 -9.41 -12.57 -27.81
C LEU A 19 -9.60 -12.99 -26.36
N VAL A 20 -8.58 -12.82 -25.54
CA VAL A 20 -8.68 -13.04 -24.10
C VAL A 20 -9.61 -11.99 -23.48
N PRO A 21 -10.64 -12.39 -22.72
CA PRO A 21 -11.54 -11.44 -22.07
C PRO A 21 -10.78 -10.43 -21.21
N PRO A 22 -11.14 -9.12 -21.21
CA PRO A 22 -10.39 -8.09 -20.52
C PRO A 22 -10.23 -8.33 -19.02
N LYS A 23 -11.19 -8.99 -18.37
CA LYS A 23 -11.10 -9.39 -16.95
C LYS A 23 -9.99 -10.42 -16.70
N GLN A 24 -9.84 -11.42 -17.57
CA GLN A 24 -8.77 -12.41 -17.45
C GLN A 24 -7.40 -11.77 -17.70
N SER A 25 -7.32 -10.87 -18.67
CA SER A 25 -6.09 -10.13 -18.97
C SER A 25 -5.61 -9.30 -17.78
N LEU A 26 -6.51 -8.59 -17.07
CA LEU A 26 -6.16 -7.81 -15.87
C LEU A 26 -5.69 -8.71 -14.71
N TYR A 27 -6.39 -9.81 -14.44
CA TYR A 27 -6.00 -10.77 -13.40
C TYR A 27 -4.59 -11.32 -13.62
N TRP A 28 -4.31 -11.79 -14.84
CA TRP A 28 -2.99 -12.32 -15.17
C TRP A 28 -1.90 -11.25 -15.12
N SER A 29 -2.21 -10.00 -15.50
CA SER A 29 -1.28 -8.88 -15.39
C SER A 29 -0.94 -8.56 -13.94
N VAL A 30 -1.92 -8.52 -13.03
CA VAL A 30 -1.69 -8.32 -11.59
C VAL A 30 -0.89 -9.48 -10.99
N ARG A 31 -1.22 -10.72 -11.32
CA ARG A 31 -0.49 -11.91 -10.86
C ARG A 31 0.98 -11.88 -11.30
N ARG A 32 1.23 -11.45 -12.53
CA ARG A 32 2.60 -11.24 -13.05
C ARG A 32 3.36 -10.21 -12.21
N GLU A 33 2.76 -9.04 -11.95
CA GLU A 33 3.38 -8.00 -11.12
C GLU A 33 3.81 -8.53 -9.75
N LEU A 34 3.00 -9.40 -9.14
CA LEU A 34 3.35 -10.03 -7.86
C LEU A 34 4.54 -10.99 -7.97
N TRP A 35 4.70 -11.68 -9.09
CA TRP A 35 5.82 -12.59 -9.28
C TRP A 35 7.12 -11.86 -9.61
N GLU A 36 7.04 -10.81 -10.41
CA GLU A 36 8.18 -9.96 -10.77
C GLU A 36 8.66 -9.12 -9.58
N ASN A 37 7.74 -8.60 -8.78
CA ASN A 37 8.04 -7.69 -7.67
C ASN A 37 7.81 -8.35 -6.31
N ARG A 38 8.67 -9.29 -5.94
CA ARG A 38 8.56 -10.03 -4.66
C ARG A 38 8.62 -9.14 -3.42
N SER A 39 9.19 -7.95 -3.51
CA SER A 39 9.23 -6.96 -2.44
C SER A 39 7.84 -6.58 -1.91
N ILE A 40 6.78 -6.69 -2.74
CA ILE A 40 5.39 -6.37 -2.37
C ILE A 40 4.93 -7.20 -1.15
N TYR A 41 5.35 -8.45 -1.04
CA TYR A 41 4.98 -9.32 0.10
C TYR A 41 6.16 -9.64 1.02
N ILE A 42 7.40 -9.71 0.52
CA ILE A 42 8.57 -9.99 1.36
C ILE A 42 8.82 -8.87 2.36
N ALA A 43 8.73 -7.59 1.96
CA ALA A 43 8.99 -6.48 2.87
C ALA A 43 7.98 -6.40 4.04
N PRO A 44 6.65 -6.45 3.83
CA PRO A 44 5.71 -6.52 4.94
C PRO A 44 5.88 -7.75 5.83
N LEU A 45 6.17 -8.92 5.25
CA LEU A 45 6.45 -10.15 6.01
C LEU A 45 7.71 -10.03 6.86
N SER A 46 8.78 -9.43 6.33
CA SER A 46 10.03 -9.21 7.08
C SER A 46 9.80 -8.28 8.26
N VAL A 47 9.05 -7.18 8.07
CA VAL A 47 8.69 -6.28 9.16
C VAL A 47 7.82 -6.98 10.20
N ALA A 48 6.84 -7.78 9.78
CA ALA A 48 6.01 -8.57 10.68
C ALA A 48 6.85 -9.57 11.48
N ALA A 49 7.81 -10.25 10.87
CA ALA A 49 8.73 -11.18 11.54
C ALA A 49 9.59 -10.46 12.58
N VAL A 50 10.12 -9.27 12.27
CA VAL A 50 10.89 -8.46 13.24
C VAL A 50 10.02 -8.03 14.41
N ILE A 51 8.79 -7.60 14.15
CA ILE A 51 7.82 -7.21 15.21
C ILE A 51 7.49 -8.41 16.09
N LEU A 52 7.20 -9.57 15.48
CA LEU A 52 6.88 -10.80 16.21
C LEU A 52 8.08 -11.23 17.06
N PHE A 53 9.29 -11.19 16.52
CA PHE A 53 10.51 -11.50 17.27
C PHE A 53 10.68 -10.54 18.47
N GLY A 54 10.53 -9.23 18.27
CA GLY A 54 10.57 -8.25 19.36
C GLY A 54 9.48 -8.48 20.40
N PHE A 55 8.28 -8.87 19.96
CA PHE A 55 7.18 -9.22 20.85
C PHE A 55 7.53 -10.47 21.68
N VAL A 56 8.05 -11.54 21.05
CA VAL A 56 8.51 -12.76 21.75
C VAL A 56 9.53 -12.40 22.83
N MET A 57 10.54 -11.61 22.51
CA MET A 57 11.52 -11.14 23.51
C MET A 57 10.85 -10.35 24.64
N SER A 58 9.86 -9.56 24.33
CA SER A 58 9.11 -8.77 25.31
C SER A 58 8.26 -9.64 26.26
N THR A 59 7.89 -10.87 25.85
CA THR A 59 7.07 -11.77 26.68
C THR A 59 7.80 -12.30 27.92
N ILE A 60 9.13 -12.28 27.95
CA ILE A 60 9.93 -12.64 29.13
C ILE A 60 9.51 -11.83 30.36
N GLY A 61 9.27 -10.52 30.19
CA GLY A 61 8.80 -9.64 31.26
C GLY A 61 7.27 -9.50 31.36
N LEU A 62 6.51 -10.22 30.53
CA LEU A 62 5.05 -10.07 30.43
C LEU A 62 4.32 -10.35 31.77
N PRO A 63 4.62 -11.43 32.52
CA PRO A 63 3.96 -11.69 33.78
C PRO A 63 4.14 -10.58 34.81
N HIS A 64 5.34 -10.03 34.92
CA HIS A 64 5.61 -8.92 35.83
C HIS A 64 4.85 -7.64 35.40
N ARG A 65 4.89 -7.30 34.12
CA ARG A 65 4.13 -6.15 33.58
C ARG A 65 2.63 -6.33 33.73
N ARG A 66 2.11 -7.57 33.57
CA ARG A 66 0.67 -7.83 33.72
C ARG A 66 0.23 -7.62 35.19
N ARG A 67 1.02 -8.08 36.17
CA ARG A 67 0.73 -7.81 37.61
C ARG A 67 0.70 -6.31 37.89
N ALA A 68 1.65 -5.55 37.40
CA ALA A 68 1.66 -4.10 37.52
C ALA A 68 0.46 -3.43 36.83
N THR A 69 0.07 -3.93 35.66
CA THR A 69 -1.07 -3.39 34.90
C THR A 69 -2.39 -3.61 35.66
N LEU A 70 -2.55 -4.73 36.37
CA LEU A 70 -3.77 -5.02 37.14
C LEU A 70 -4.03 -4.03 38.30
N LEU A 71 -3.00 -3.26 38.69
CA LEU A 71 -3.12 -2.23 39.73
C LEU A 71 -3.55 -0.86 39.16
N LEU A 72 -3.65 -0.73 37.82
CA LEU A 72 -4.04 0.52 37.17
C LEU A 72 -5.57 0.61 37.01
N ASP A 73 -6.05 1.82 36.70
CA ASP A 73 -7.44 2.03 36.30
C ASP A 73 -7.79 1.23 35.03
N PRO A 74 -9.05 0.78 34.87
CA PRO A 74 -9.48 -0.02 33.73
C PRO A 74 -9.13 0.60 32.37
N ALA A 75 -9.22 1.92 32.22
CA ALA A 75 -8.86 2.64 30.99
C ALA A 75 -7.36 2.53 30.69
N GLN A 76 -6.52 2.69 31.71
CA GLN A 76 -5.07 2.56 31.57
C GLN A 76 -4.64 1.12 31.32
N GLN A 77 -5.32 0.14 31.95
CA GLN A 77 -5.11 -1.28 31.66
C GLN A 77 -5.32 -1.56 30.17
N ARG A 78 -6.44 -1.11 29.63
CA ARG A 78 -6.80 -1.30 28.23
C ARG A 78 -5.75 -0.67 27.28
N LEU A 79 -5.35 0.57 27.51
CA LEU A 79 -4.30 1.23 26.73
C LEU A 79 -2.98 0.44 26.70
N ARG A 80 -2.56 -0.10 27.85
CA ARG A 80 -1.33 -0.90 27.94
C ARG A 80 -1.41 -2.23 27.20
N ILE A 81 -2.58 -2.86 27.19
CA ILE A 81 -2.82 -4.12 26.48
C ILE A 81 -2.89 -3.89 24.97
N GLU A 82 -3.56 -2.83 24.52
CA GLU A 82 -3.76 -2.51 23.11
C GLU A 82 -2.47 -2.01 22.42
N GLN A 83 -1.59 -1.32 23.14
CA GLN A 83 -0.42 -0.62 22.60
C GLN A 83 0.46 -1.46 21.64
N PRO A 84 0.88 -2.71 21.96
CA PRO A 84 1.73 -3.50 21.06
C PRO A 84 1.01 -3.88 19.76
N TYR A 85 -0.29 -4.10 19.80
CA TYR A 85 -1.08 -4.46 18.60
C TYR A 85 -1.28 -3.26 17.68
N ILE A 86 -1.53 -2.08 18.24
CA ILE A 86 -1.63 -0.82 17.47
C ILE A 86 -0.28 -0.47 16.85
N PHE A 87 0.81 -0.62 17.62
CA PHE A 87 2.16 -0.38 17.12
C PHE A 87 2.48 -1.29 15.92
N ALA A 88 2.16 -2.58 16.01
CA ALA A 88 2.35 -3.54 14.94
C ALA A 88 1.59 -3.13 13.66
N ALA A 89 0.32 -2.78 13.79
CA ALA A 89 -0.49 -2.32 12.67
C ALA A 89 0.06 -1.02 12.06
N GLY A 90 0.45 -0.04 12.88
CA GLY A 90 1.02 1.22 12.44
C GLY A 90 2.32 1.05 11.65
N MET A 91 3.23 0.19 12.11
CA MET A 91 4.47 -0.12 11.41
C MET A 91 4.21 -0.76 10.04
N LEU A 92 3.22 -1.65 9.95
CA LEU A 92 2.85 -2.30 8.69
C LEU A 92 2.15 -1.33 7.72
N VAL A 93 1.38 -0.34 8.21
CA VAL A 93 0.83 0.75 7.38
C VAL A 93 1.95 1.60 6.76
N ILE A 94 2.95 1.99 7.56
CA ILE A 94 4.12 2.73 7.05
C ILE A 94 4.86 1.88 6.00
N THR A 95 5.05 0.60 6.27
CA THR A 95 5.68 -0.34 5.32
C THR A 95 4.88 -0.43 4.02
N ALA A 96 3.55 -0.52 4.09
CA ALA A 96 2.68 -0.52 2.90
C ALA A 96 2.88 0.74 2.06
N PHE A 97 2.91 1.92 2.71
CA PHE A 97 3.13 3.18 2.00
C PHE A 97 4.50 3.19 1.30
N LEU A 98 5.57 2.82 2.00
CA LEU A 98 6.93 2.80 1.44
C LEU A 98 7.07 1.79 0.29
N VAL A 99 6.56 0.57 0.46
CA VAL A 99 6.57 -0.45 -0.59
C VAL A 99 5.80 0.02 -1.81
N GLY A 100 4.60 0.57 -1.64
CA GLY A 100 3.80 1.13 -2.72
C GLY A 100 4.50 2.29 -3.43
N PHE A 101 5.18 3.16 -2.67
CA PHE A 101 5.96 4.28 -3.20
C PHE A 101 7.11 3.80 -4.12
N PHE A 102 7.96 2.92 -3.63
CA PHE A 102 9.10 2.41 -4.40
C PHE A 102 8.66 1.51 -5.56
N TYR A 103 7.62 0.71 -5.37
CA TYR A 103 7.03 -0.06 -6.45
C TYR A 103 6.58 0.84 -7.61
N CYS A 104 5.81 1.90 -7.32
CA CYS A 104 5.33 2.81 -8.36
C CYS A 104 6.48 3.53 -9.09
N LEU A 105 7.56 3.86 -8.38
CA LEU A 105 8.75 4.47 -8.99
C LEU A 105 9.45 3.55 -9.99
N ASP A 106 9.53 2.26 -9.70
CA ASP A 106 10.23 1.31 -10.57
C ASP A 106 9.33 0.65 -11.63
N ALA A 107 8.01 0.73 -11.47
CA ALA A 107 7.03 -0.04 -12.22
C ALA A 107 7.15 0.01 -13.74
N PHE A 108 7.45 1.16 -14.34
CA PHE A 108 7.67 1.31 -15.78
C PHE A 108 9.14 1.47 -16.14
N HIS A 109 9.94 2.00 -15.23
CA HIS A 109 11.36 2.18 -15.46
C HIS A 109 12.10 0.84 -15.52
N GLY A 110 11.79 -0.09 -14.62
CA GLY A 110 12.34 -1.44 -14.65
C GLY A 110 12.10 -2.13 -15.98
N GLU A 111 10.84 -2.13 -16.48
CA GLU A 111 10.50 -2.73 -17.78
C GLU A 111 11.30 -2.11 -18.96
N ARG A 112 11.60 -0.80 -18.90
CA ARG A 112 12.38 -0.13 -19.95
C ARG A 112 13.87 -0.42 -19.83
N ARG A 113 14.41 -0.40 -18.62
CA ARG A 113 15.83 -0.70 -18.34
C ARG A 113 16.18 -2.11 -18.77
N ASP A 114 15.34 -3.09 -18.46
CA ASP A 114 15.58 -4.50 -18.75
C ASP A 114 15.12 -4.89 -20.16
N ARG A 115 14.69 -3.91 -21.00
CA ARG A 115 14.15 -4.09 -22.35
C ARG A 115 12.97 -5.05 -22.47
N SER A 116 12.41 -5.49 -21.36
CA SER A 116 11.25 -6.40 -21.34
C SER A 116 10.00 -5.76 -21.95
N ILE A 117 9.96 -4.43 -22.05
CA ILE A 117 8.88 -3.69 -22.71
C ILE A 117 8.64 -4.14 -24.17
N LEU A 118 9.68 -4.57 -24.90
CA LEU A 118 9.55 -5.08 -26.27
C LEU A 118 8.74 -6.38 -26.31
N PHE A 119 9.04 -7.27 -25.37
CA PHE A 119 8.30 -8.51 -25.21
C PHE A 119 6.83 -8.25 -24.81
N TRP A 120 6.61 -7.35 -23.84
CA TRP A 120 5.26 -7.03 -23.37
C TRP A 120 4.39 -6.32 -24.40
N LYS A 121 4.99 -5.49 -25.28
CA LYS A 121 4.27 -4.86 -26.39
C LYS A 121 3.89 -5.86 -27.49
N SER A 122 4.53 -7.00 -27.59
CA SER A 122 4.16 -8.06 -28.55
C SER A 122 2.95 -8.89 -28.09
N LEU A 123 2.58 -8.82 -26.81
CA LEU A 123 1.41 -9.53 -26.30
C LEU A 123 0.11 -8.74 -26.58
N PRO A 124 -1.02 -9.40 -26.75
CA PRO A 124 -2.33 -8.77 -27.01
C PRO A 124 -2.94 -8.13 -25.75
N VAL A 125 -2.14 -7.39 -24.99
CA VAL A 125 -2.55 -6.68 -23.77
C VAL A 125 -2.51 -5.17 -24.02
N SER A 126 -3.62 -4.48 -23.73
CA SER A 126 -3.69 -3.04 -23.94
C SER A 126 -2.82 -2.26 -22.94
N ASP A 127 -2.26 -1.10 -23.37
CA ASP A 127 -1.52 -0.20 -22.47
C ASP A 127 -2.37 0.24 -21.25
N ARG A 128 -3.69 0.39 -21.46
CA ARG A 128 -4.63 0.71 -20.37
C ARG A 128 -4.66 -0.41 -19.33
N THR A 129 -4.76 -1.66 -19.75
CA THR A 129 -4.76 -2.82 -18.84
C THR A 129 -3.45 -2.89 -18.05
N THR A 130 -2.32 -2.64 -18.70
CA THR A 130 -1.02 -2.63 -18.03
C THR A 130 -0.90 -1.50 -16.99
N VAL A 131 -1.35 -0.29 -17.29
CA VAL A 131 -1.33 0.81 -16.31
C VAL A 131 -2.30 0.53 -15.16
N LEU A 132 -3.49 -0.03 -15.46
CA LEU A 132 -4.47 -0.40 -14.43
C LEU A 132 -3.96 -1.53 -13.53
N SER A 133 -3.26 -2.53 -14.06
CA SER A 133 -2.67 -3.58 -13.23
C SER A 133 -1.63 -3.03 -12.27
N LYS A 134 -0.80 -2.08 -12.73
CA LYS A 134 0.24 -1.47 -11.89
C LYS A 134 -0.34 -0.58 -10.78
N ILE A 135 -1.36 0.22 -11.05
CA ILE A 135 -2.00 1.03 -9.99
C ILE A 135 -2.84 0.17 -9.04
N ALA A 136 -3.37 -0.97 -9.49
CA ALA A 136 -4.09 -1.90 -8.62
C ALA A 136 -3.21 -2.51 -7.51
N ILE A 137 -1.89 -2.58 -7.72
CA ILE A 137 -0.97 -3.08 -6.69
C ILE A 137 -1.01 -2.21 -5.43
N PRO A 138 -0.66 -0.91 -5.45
CA PRO A 138 -0.67 -0.10 -4.24
C PRO A 138 -2.07 0.26 -3.72
N LEU A 139 -3.10 0.24 -4.59
CA LEU A 139 -4.46 0.60 -4.16
C LEU A 139 -5.27 -0.57 -3.59
N VAL A 140 -5.02 -1.80 -4.05
CA VAL A 140 -5.86 -2.96 -3.69
C VAL A 140 -5.02 -4.11 -3.15
N VAL A 141 -4.04 -4.56 -3.91
CA VAL A 141 -3.31 -5.80 -3.61
C VAL A 141 -2.45 -5.67 -2.36
N LEU A 142 -1.66 -4.60 -2.27
CA LEU A 142 -0.78 -4.36 -1.14
C LEU A 142 -1.56 -4.09 0.16
N PRO A 143 -2.63 -3.26 0.20
CA PRO A 143 -3.51 -3.17 1.36
C PRO A 143 -4.11 -4.51 1.79
N ALA A 144 -4.56 -5.35 0.85
CA ALA A 144 -5.11 -6.67 1.16
C ALA A 144 -4.06 -7.61 1.78
N ILE A 145 -2.83 -7.63 1.24
CA ILE A 145 -1.72 -8.41 1.79
C ILE A 145 -1.38 -7.92 3.21
N VAL A 146 -1.25 -6.61 3.40
CA VAL A 146 -0.93 -6.03 4.71
C VAL A 146 -2.03 -6.30 5.72
N PHE A 147 -3.31 -6.22 5.32
CA PHE A 147 -4.43 -6.61 6.18
C PHE A 147 -4.30 -8.05 6.65
N ALA A 148 -4.08 -8.99 5.74
CA ALA A 148 -3.92 -10.41 6.08
C ALA A 148 -2.74 -10.64 7.03
N ILE A 149 -1.60 -9.98 6.79
CA ILE A 149 -0.41 -10.07 7.64
C ILE A 149 -0.68 -9.51 9.03
N VAL A 150 -1.37 -8.36 9.16
CA VAL A 150 -1.72 -7.78 10.47
C VAL A 150 -2.64 -8.69 11.26
N VAL A 151 -3.66 -9.25 10.62
CA VAL A 151 -4.57 -10.20 11.28
C VAL A 151 -3.81 -11.42 11.78
N ALA A 152 -2.99 -12.05 10.96
CA ALA A 152 -2.18 -13.21 11.34
C ALA A 152 -1.22 -12.86 12.49
N LEU A 153 -0.45 -11.77 12.35
CA LEU A 153 0.49 -11.31 13.36
C LEU A 153 -0.18 -11.05 14.72
N GLN A 154 -1.34 -10.39 14.72
CA GLN A 154 -2.05 -10.07 15.96
C GLN A 154 -2.68 -11.33 16.61
N VAL A 155 -3.12 -12.30 15.82
CA VAL A 155 -3.56 -13.61 16.34
C VAL A 155 -2.39 -14.35 16.97
N ASP A 156 -1.22 -14.39 16.33
CA ASP A 156 -0.01 -15.01 16.89
C ASP A 156 0.40 -14.33 18.21
N MET A 157 0.40 -12.99 18.24
CA MET A 157 0.70 -12.21 19.45
C MET A 157 -0.30 -12.51 20.57
N LEU A 158 -1.60 -12.64 20.26
CA LEU A 158 -2.65 -12.99 21.24
C LEU A 158 -2.45 -14.39 21.78
N LEU A 159 -2.25 -15.38 20.92
CA LEU A 159 -2.04 -16.78 21.32
C LEU A 159 -0.81 -16.91 22.22
N LEU A 160 0.30 -16.28 21.84
CA LEU A 160 1.53 -16.30 22.61
C LEU A 160 1.38 -15.63 23.97
N SER A 161 0.77 -14.43 24.02
CA SER A 161 0.54 -13.75 25.29
C SER A 161 -0.39 -14.55 26.23
N ASN A 162 -1.47 -15.13 25.70
CA ASN A 162 -2.38 -15.95 26.48
C ASN A 162 -1.71 -17.21 27.01
N ALA A 163 -0.92 -17.91 26.21
CA ALA A 163 -0.18 -19.10 26.66
C ALA A 163 0.76 -18.78 27.84
N ILE A 164 1.50 -17.67 27.77
CA ILE A 164 2.42 -17.25 28.81
C ILE A 164 1.69 -16.78 30.07
N LEU A 165 0.60 -16.02 29.92
CA LEU A 165 -0.17 -15.56 31.08
C LEU A 165 -0.83 -16.73 31.80
N LEU A 166 -1.43 -17.68 31.06
CA LEU A 166 -2.06 -18.86 31.64
C LEU A 166 -1.03 -19.76 32.37
N SER A 167 0.15 -19.97 31.79
CA SER A 167 1.22 -20.76 32.44
C SER A 167 1.72 -20.14 33.75
N ASN A 168 1.51 -18.82 33.94
CA ASN A 168 1.87 -18.10 35.17
C ASN A 168 0.67 -17.82 36.09
N GLY A 169 -0.50 -18.44 35.84
CA GLY A 169 -1.72 -18.27 36.66
C GLY A 169 -2.30 -16.84 36.60
N LEU A 170 -2.03 -16.09 35.54
CA LEU A 170 -2.51 -14.72 35.38
C LEU A 170 -3.70 -14.64 34.40
N PRO A 171 -4.61 -13.69 34.63
CA PRO A 171 -5.77 -13.52 33.74
C PRO A 171 -5.33 -13.04 32.36
N THR A 172 -5.88 -13.70 31.34
CA THR A 172 -5.72 -13.30 29.92
C THR A 172 -6.49 -12.01 29.61
N ALA A 173 -6.22 -11.42 28.46
CA ALA A 173 -6.99 -10.29 27.98
C ALA A 173 -8.40 -10.74 27.56
N THR A 174 -9.42 -10.06 28.09
CA THR A 174 -10.81 -10.31 27.68
C THR A 174 -11.13 -9.58 26.35
N PRO A 175 -12.16 -10.02 25.59
CA PRO A 175 -12.60 -9.30 24.39
C PRO A 175 -12.97 -7.83 24.63
N GLY A 176 -13.43 -7.49 25.85
CA GLY A 176 -13.68 -6.09 26.23
C GLY A 176 -12.42 -5.28 26.47
N GLN A 177 -11.31 -5.92 26.82
CA GLN A 177 -10.00 -5.27 27.01
C GLN A 177 -9.20 -5.21 25.71
N LEU A 178 -9.43 -6.13 24.75
CA LEU A 178 -8.74 -6.21 23.47
C LEU A 178 -9.75 -6.57 22.36
N PRO A 179 -10.48 -5.59 21.81
CA PRO A 179 -11.51 -5.82 20.79
C PRO A 179 -10.91 -5.98 19.39
N LEU A 180 -10.12 -7.03 19.15
CA LEU A 180 -9.38 -7.25 17.89
C LEU A 180 -10.28 -7.28 16.65
N VAL A 181 -11.43 -7.95 16.74
CA VAL A 181 -12.35 -8.05 15.58
C VAL A 181 -12.83 -6.66 15.15
N GLN A 182 -13.21 -5.82 16.10
CA GLN A 182 -13.60 -4.45 15.81
C GLN A 182 -12.43 -3.64 15.24
N PHE A 183 -11.23 -3.82 15.82
CA PHE A 183 -10.02 -3.19 15.32
C PHE A 183 -9.72 -3.60 13.86
N TRP A 184 -9.90 -4.85 13.46
CA TRP A 184 -9.68 -5.29 12.09
C TRP A 184 -10.62 -4.61 11.09
N PHE A 185 -11.89 -4.40 11.42
CA PHE A 185 -12.80 -3.63 10.57
C PHE A 185 -12.36 -2.17 10.43
N THR A 186 -11.98 -1.54 11.54
CA THR A 186 -11.44 -0.17 11.54
C THR A 186 -10.13 -0.10 10.75
N PHE A 187 -9.27 -1.09 10.89
CA PHE A 187 -8.00 -1.18 10.18
C PHE A 187 -8.19 -1.38 8.67
N LEU A 188 -9.13 -2.23 8.28
CA LEU A 188 -9.50 -2.40 6.86
C LEU A 188 -10.00 -1.07 6.27
N TYR A 189 -10.88 -0.38 6.99
CA TYR A 189 -11.32 0.96 6.59
C TYR A 189 -10.14 1.94 6.45
N ALA A 190 -9.23 1.95 7.43
CA ALA A 190 -8.03 2.78 7.40
C ALA A 190 -7.16 2.52 6.17
N LEU A 191 -6.94 1.24 5.81
CA LEU A 191 -6.17 0.87 4.62
C LEU A 191 -6.84 1.34 3.33
N VAL A 192 -8.17 1.19 3.21
CA VAL A 192 -8.93 1.66 2.04
C VAL A 192 -8.89 3.19 1.96
N ALA A 193 -9.13 3.88 3.07
CA ALA A 193 -9.05 5.33 3.12
C ALA A 193 -7.65 5.84 2.77
N MET A 194 -6.61 5.23 3.32
CA MET A 194 -5.22 5.55 2.99
C MET A 194 -4.94 5.35 1.49
N ALA A 195 -5.33 4.21 0.92
CA ALA A 195 -5.08 3.89 -0.48
C ALA A 195 -5.74 4.91 -1.41
N LEU A 196 -7.02 5.22 -1.20
CA LEU A 196 -7.75 6.21 -2.01
C LEU A 196 -7.16 7.62 -1.85
N TRP A 197 -6.78 8.00 -0.63
CA TRP A 197 -6.19 9.31 -0.37
C TRP A 197 -4.83 9.49 -1.04
N HIS A 198 -4.01 8.42 -1.09
CA HIS A 198 -2.69 8.44 -1.72
C HIS A 198 -2.71 8.15 -3.23
N ALA A 199 -3.87 7.88 -3.82
CA ALA A 199 -4.00 7.61 -5.26
C ALA A 199 -3.28 8.63 -6.17
N PRO A 200 -3.36 9.98 -5.96
CA PRO A 200 -2.60 10.92 -6.78
C PRO A 200 -1.09 10.85 -6.56
N ILE A 201 -0.62 10.46 -5.38
CA ILE A 201 0.81 10.26 -5.15
C ILE A 201 1.27 9.06 -5.97
N TYR A 202 0.58 7.93 -5.91
CA TYR A 202 0.89 6.75 -6.71
C TYR A 202 0.77 7.02 -8.22
N GLY A 203 -0.26 7.76 -8.64
CA GLY A 203 -0.41 8.20 -10.03
C GLY A 203 0.75 9.07 -10.52
N TRP A 204 1.20 10.02 -9.71
CA TRP A 204 2.38 10.83 -9.98
C TRP A 204 3.65 9.99 -10.11
N LEU A 205 3.88 9.07 -9.18
CA LEU A 205 5.05 8.19 -9.20
C LEU A 205 5.08 7.30 -10.44
N LEU A 206 3.93 6.73 -10.83
CA LEU A 206 3.80 5.98 -12.08
C LEU A 206 4.07 6.84 -13.32
N LEU A 207 3.59 8.08 -13.33
CA LEU A 207 3.87 9.02 -14.42
C LEU A 207 5.37 9.33 -14.51
N VAL A 208 6.03 9.62 -13.38
CA VAL A 208 7.48 9.84 -13.33
C VAL A 208 8.23 8.58 -13.78
N SER A 209 7.82 7.41 -13.33
CA SER A 209 8.37 6.12 -13.76
C SER A 209 8.24 5.91 -15.28
N ALA A 210 7.13 6.35 -15.88
CA ALA A 210 6.94 6.30 -17.34
C ALA A 210 7.76 7.36 -18.09
N TRP A 211 8.05 8.50 -17.47
CA TRP A 211 8.69 9.64 -18.10
C TRP A 211 10.22 9.70 -17.91
N ALA A 212 10.71 9.50 -16.68
CA ALA A 212 12.12 9.69 -16.34
C ALA A 212 13.01 8.59 -16.93
N LYS A 213 14.15 8.98 -17.52
CA LYS A 213 15.16 8.05 -18.05
C LYS A 213 16.19 7.63 -16.99
N ARG A 214 16.49 8.50 -16.04
CA ARG A 214 17.46 8.31 -14.95
C ARG A 214 16.97 9.04 -13.71
N ALA A 215 17.47 8.64 -12.53
CA ALA A 215 17.24 9.33 -11.25
C ALA A 215 15.75 9.56 -10.92
N MET A 216 14.89 8.54 -11.07
CA MET A 216 13.43 8.63 -10.87
C MET A 216 13.06 9.21 -9.51
N PHE A 217 13.75 8.79 -8.46
CA PHE A 217 13.52 9.31 -7.11
C PHE A 217 13.72 10.83 -7.05
N LEU A 218 14.78 11.32 -7.70
CA LEU A 218 15.03 12.76 -7.75
C LEU A 218 13.90 13.49 -8.48
N TRP A 219 13.47 13.01 -9.64
CA TRP A 219 12.37 13.62 -10.39
C TRP A 219 11.01 13.51 -9.68
N SER A 220 10.82 12.53 -8.83
CA SER A 220 9.58 12.40 -8.06
C SER A 220 9.49 13.41 -6.91
N VAL A 221 10.61 13.79 -6.30
CA VAL A 221 10.66 14.63 -5.10
C VAL A 221 11.10 16.07 -5.40
N LEU A 222 12.06 16.25 -6.32
CA LEU A 222 12.67 17.54 -6.62
C LEU A 222 11.68 18.65 -6.98
N PRO A 223 10.65 18.44 -7.83
CA PRO A 223 9.70 19.51 -8.18
C PRO A 223 8.98 20.06 -6.94
N PHE A 224 8.57 19.18 -6.02
CA PHE A 224 7.89 19.60 -4.80
C PHE A 224 8.84 20.36 -3.86
N LEU A 225 10.07 19.89 -3.74
CA LEU A 225 11.10 20.53 -2.91
C LEU A 225 11.46 21.91 -3.46
N VAL A 226 11.63 22.03 -4.77
CA VAL A 226 11.91 23.33 -5.43
C VAL A 226 10.77 24.32 -5.18
N ILE A 227 9.51 23.90 -5.31
CA ILE A 227 8.36 24.76 -5.06
C ILE A 227 8.32 25.21 -3.59
N CYS A 228 8.57 24.29 -2.63
CA CYS A 228 8.63 24.63 -1.21
C CYS A 228 9.72 25.66 -0.93
N ILE A 229 10.94 25.49 -1.46
CA ILE A 229 12.06 26.41 -1.27
C ILE A 229 11.76 27.76 -1.91
N PHE A 230 11.25 27.76 -3.14
CA PHE A 230 10.88 28.99 -3.86
C PHE A 230 9.83 29.78 -3.10
N GLU A 231 8.77 29.13 -2.63
CA GLU A 231 7.72 29.77 -1.81
C GLU A 231 8.32 30.39 -0.53
N TRP A 232 9.14 29.61 0.17
CA TRP A 232 9.75 30.08 1.43
C TRP A 232 10.70 31.26 1.22
N VAL A 233 11.51 31.22 0.17
CA VAL A 233 12.49 32.28 -0.11
C VAL A 233 11.79 33.55 -0.60
N THR A 234 10.78 33.41 -1.50
CA THR A 234 10.14 34.56 -2.15
C THR A 234 9.06 35.20 -1.27
N PHE A 235 8.20 34.35 -0.68
CA PHE A 235 6.99 34.82 0.03
C PHE A 235 7.07 34.67 1.55
N ARG A 236 8.10 33.98 2.07
CA ARG A 236 8.23 33.62 3.50
C ARG A 236 7.01 32.87 4.05
N THR A 237 6.31 32.12 3.18
CA THR A 237 5.16 31.29 3.50
C THR A 237 5.51 29.80 3.38
N ILE A 238 4.64 28.93 3.91
CA ILE A 238 4.81 27.47 3.89
C ILE A 238 3.51 26.77 3.44
N HIS A 239 2.70 27.45 2.61
CA HIS A 239 1.40 26.92 2.18
C HIS A 239 1.54 25.61 1.41
N PHE A 240 2.52 25.54 0.49
CA PHE A 240 2.75 24.35 -0.30
C PHE A 240 3.28 23.18 0.54
N ALA A 241 4.20 23.44 1.48
CA ALA A 241 4.65 22.42 2.43
C ALA A 241 3.49 21.91 3.30
N THR A 242 2.57 22.79 3.74
CA THR A 242 1.36 22.42 4.45
C THR A 242 0.42 21.58 3.58
N PHE A 243 0.29 21.91 2.30
CA PHE A 243 -0.48 21.10 1.34
C PHE A 243 0.13 19.70 1.17
N ILE A 244 1.46 19.57 1.05
CA ILE A 244 2.13 18.26 0.98
C ILE A 244 1.87 17.46 2.25
N ARG A 245 2.00 18.08 3.44
CA ARG A 245 1.69 17.43 4.72
C ARG A 245 0.24 16.99 4.79
N TYR A 246 -0.70 17.84 4.36
CA TYR A 246 -2.11 17.47 4.27
C TYR A 246 -2.32 16.29 3.32
N ARG A 247 -1.63 16.24 2.18
CA ARG A 247 -1.77 15.16 1.22
C ARG A 247 -1.14 13.84 1.67
N THR A 248 -0.11 13.88 2.50
CA THR A 248 0.53 12.67 3.05
C THR A 248 -0.14 12.14 4.31
N ALA A 249 -0.49 13.00 5.25
CA ALA A 249 -0.99 12.60 6.57
C ALA A 249 -2.45 12.98 6.84
N GLY A 250 -3.07 13.83 6.02
CA GLY A 250 -4.41 14.38 6.26
C GLY A 250 -5.54 13.34 6.23
N TRP A 251 -5.35 12.18 5.60
CA TRP A 251 -6.35 11.12 5.57
C TRP A 251 -6.78 10.68 6.98
N VAL A 252 -5.86 10.66 7.94
CA VAL A 252 -6.15 10.30 9.33
C VAL A 252 -7.19 11.24 9.94
N THR A 253 -7.01 12.56 9.76
CA THR A 253 -7.91 13.58 10.32
C THR A 253 -9.24 13.71 9.57
N GLN A 254 -9.30 13.21 8.33
CA GLN A 254 -10.51 13.22 7.53
C GLN A 254 -11.32 11.92 7.66
N ALA A 255 -10.64 10.78 7.80
CA ALA A 255 -11.28 9.47 7.90
C ALA A 255 -11.72 9.13 9.33
N PHE A 256 -11.11 9.77 10.34
CA PHE A 256 -11.37 9.47 11.74
C PHE A 256 -11.74 10.73 12.54
N VAL A 257 -12.59 10.55 13.54
CA VAL A 257 -12.85 11.57 14.56
C VAL A 257 -11.62 11.68 15.47
N PRO A 258 -11.14 12.90 15.79
CA PRO A 258 -10.02 13.08 16.71
C PRO A 258 -10.32 12.39 18.06
N HIS A 259 -9.39 11.58 18.54
CA HIS A 259 -9.54 10.92 19.83
C HIS A 259 -9.62 11.95 20.96
N VAL A 260 -10.65 11.85 21.78
CA VAL A 260 -10.75 12.60 23.02
C VAL A 260 -9.74 12.00 24.01
N LYS A 261 -9.01 12.85 24.77
CA LYS A 261 -8.08 12.36 25.78
C LYS A 261 -8.80 11.42 26.77
N GLY A 262 -8.31 10.18 26.86
CA GLY A 262 -8.87 9.14 27.75
C GLY A 262 -9.65 8.03 27.06
N THR A 263 -9.94 8.12 25.75
CA THR A 263 -10.53 6.99 25.01
C THR A 263 -9.43 6.03 24.54
N ALA A 264 -9.72 4.72 24.60
CA ALA A 264 -8.80 3.70 24.14
C ALA A 264 -8.67 3.76 22.61
N PRO A 265 -7.43 3.68 22.04
CA PRO A 265 -7.21 3.81 20.59
C PRO A 265 -7.90 2.74 19.75
N MET A 266 -8.22 1.58 20.33
CA MET A 266 -8.99 0.51 19.69
C MET A 266 -10.50 0.66 19.85
N ASP A 267 -11.03 1.75 20.39
CA ASP A 267 -12.48 2.01 20.38
C ASP A 267 -12.92 2.40 18.96
N PRO A 268 -13.52 1.47 18.18
CA PRO A 268 -13.29 1.43 16.77
C PRO A 268 -14.41 2.06 15.95
N LEU A 269 -15.64 1.76 16.28
CA LEU A 269 -16.76 2.14 15.44
C LEU A 269 -17.21 3.58 15.66
N THR A 270 -16.91 4.16 16.81
CA THR A 270 -17.21 5.57 17.15
C THR A 270 -16.17 6.54 16.57
N SER A 271 -15.02 6.04 16.14
CA SER A 271 -13.94 6.86 15.56
C SER A 271 -13.98 6.98 14.04
N ILE A 272 -14.75 6.15 13.35
CA ILE A 272 -14.89 6.18 11.88
C ILE A 272 -15.82 7.31 11.47
N ASP A 273 -15.36 8.20 10.60
CA ASP A 273 -16.15 9.27 10.01
C ASP A 273 -16.19 9.14 8.48
N LEU A 274 -16.92 8.13 8.01
CA LEU A 274 -17.06 7.84 6.58
C LEU A 274 -17.75 9.00 5.84
N GLU A 275 -18.74 9.65 6.46
CA GLU A 275 -19.48 10.74 5.84
C GLU A 275 -18.57 11.94 5.60
N LYS A 276 -17.82 12.38 6.59
CA LYS A 276 -16.83 13.46 6.48
C LYS A 276 -15.77 13.12 5.44
N TYR A 277 -15.26 11.88 5.46
CA TYR A 277 -14.25 11.43 4.51
C TYR A 277 -14.73 11.53 3.07
N LEU A 278 -15.93 11.01 2.76
CA LEU A 278 -16.51 11.04 1.42
C LEU A 278 -16.94 12.44 0.98
N ARG A 279 -17.34 13.31 1.92
CA ARG A 279 -17.66 14.71 1.63
C ARG A 279 -16.44 15.61 1.43
N THR A 280 -15.24 15.12 1.77
CA THR A 280 -14.02 15.94 1.64
C THR A 280 -13.66 16.20 0.17
N PRO A 281 -13.68 17.48 -0.30
CA PRO A 281 -13.36 17.81 -1.70
C PRO A 281 -11.95 17.35 -2.09
N GLY A 282 -11.00 17.36 -1.12
CA GLY A 282 -9.63 16.91 -1.33
C GLY A 282 -9.51 15.46 -1.77
N LEU A 283 -10.43 14.58 -1.37
CA LEU A 283 -10.48 13.19 -1.84
C LEU A 283 -10.78 13.13 -3.34
N TRP A 284 -11.87 13.74 -3.76
CA TRP A 284 -12.36 13.69 -5.16
C TRP A 284 -11.44 14.41 -6.13
N LEU A 285 -10.94 15.59 -5.76
CA LEU A 285 -9.92 16.30 -6.53
C LEU A 285 -8.65 15.45 -6.66
N GLY A 286 -8.25 14.76 -5.59
CA GLY A 286 -7.12 13.84 -5.63
C GLY A 286 -7.34 12.68 -6.60
N ILE A 287 -8.52 12.06 -6.59
CA ILE A 287 -8.86 10.97 -7.52
C ILE A 287 -8.85 11.49 -8.98
N LEU A 288 -9.41 12.67 -9.25
CA LEU A 288 -9.37 13.28 -10.59
C LEU A 288 -7.93 13.51 -11.06
N VAL A 289 -7.07 14.03 -10.20
CA VAL A 289 -5.64 14.23 -10.50
C VAL A 289 -4.95 12.89 -10.75
N ALA A 290 -5.24 11.87 -9.95
CA ALA A 290 -4.71 10.52 -10.15
C ALA A 290 -5.10 9.96 -11.53
N VAL A 291 -6.37 10.08 -11.92
CA VAL A 291 -6.86 9.67 -13.25
C VAL A 291 -6.12 10.44 -14.36
N GLY A 292 -5.91 11.75 -14.19
CA GLY A 292 -5.13 12.56 -15.13
C GLY A 292 -3.68 12.05 -15.28
N PHE A 293 -3.00 11.76 -14.18
CA PHE A 293 -1.65 11.18 -14.20
C PHE A 293 -1.59 9.82 -14.87
N LEU A 294 -2.56 8.94 -14.58
CA LEU A 294 -2.64 7.63 -15.21
C LEU A 294 -2.93 7.73 -16.71
N ALA A 295 -3.81 8.63 -17.13
CA ALA A 295 -4.06 8.89 -18.56
C ALA A 295 -2.79 9.38 -19.28
N ALA A 296 -2.05 10.30 -18.65
CA ALA A 296 -0.76 10.76 -19.17
C ALA A 296 0.27 9.61 -19.23
N ALA A 297 0.32 8.74 -18.23
CA ALA A 297 1.20 7.57 -18.23
C ALA A 297 0.85 6.59 -19.37
N VAL A 298 -0.44 6.35 -19.66
CA VAL A 298 -0.89 5.55 -20.80
C VAL A 298 -0.42 6.17 -22.12
N GLN A 299 -0.57 7.49 -22.29
CA GLN A 299 -0.12 8.19 -23.47
C GLN A 299 1.40 8.09 -23.66
N LEU A 300 2.18 8.35 -22.61
CA LEU A 300 3.63 8.24 -22.66
C LEU A 300 4.09 6.83 -23.02
N ARG A 301 3.45 5.79 -22.48
CA ARG A 301 3.77 4.40 -22.81
C ARG A 301 3.53 4.09 -24.28
N ARG A 302 2.50 4.67 -24.89
CA ARG A 302 2.15 4.45 -26.30
C ARG A 302 3.21 4.99 -27.24
N TYR A 303 3.81 6.16 -26.94
CA TYR A 303 4.70 6.89 -27.83
C TYR A 303 6.19 6.77 -27.50
N ARG A 304 6.58 6.19 -26.36
CA ARG A 304 7.98 6.08 -25.98
C ARG A 304 8.60 4.72 -26.31
N GLU A 305 9.84 4.82 -26.80
CA GLU A 305 10.73 3.69 -27.09
C GLU A 305 11.48 3.22 -25.84
N PRO A 306 12.06 1.99 -25.86
CA PRO A 306 12.95 1.50 -24.80
C PRO A 306 14.16 2.43 -24.63
N ILE A 307 14.75 2.42 -23.45
CA ILE A 307 15.95 3.22 -23.12
C ILE A 307 17.20 2.50 -23.62
#